data_5f208fe3a9d150ff3bff492fd088c1af
#
_entry.id   5f208fe3a9d150ff3bff492fd088c1af
#
_cell.length_a   1.000
_cell.length_b   1.000
_cell.length_c   1.000
_cell.angle_alpha   90.00
_cell.angle_beta   90.00
_cell.angle_gamma   90.00
#
_symmetry.space_group_name_H-M   'P 1'
#
loop_
_entity.id
_entity.type
_entity.pdbx_description
1 polymer ?
#
loop_
_entity_poly.entity_id
_entity_poly.type
_entity_poly.pdbx_seq_one_letter_code
_entity_poly.pdbx_strand_id
1 'polypeptide(L)'
;GYELARVMIHHLKNHPNSNLLNIEFRHKVTDITSAGGKVIGISGIIETEEQPFEVKAEKVVLAAGGISGSIDFLKQNWYSPWGKPPEKILNGSHQYADATIHKAAQKQNGKLTHLDKLWMYAAGVHHPSPNKTNHGLSIVPPKSALWVDYSGKRFGPMPLVSAYDTRYLVEQVCKSGYSYSWQIMNWKIAKKELAISGSEFNDAIRDKKIIPFLLNILFGNKKLVRNLTTNCVDFVTANSVEELADKMNALNGNEKVDVDVLKASIRQYDATIDRGRKYFNDEQLRRIAHLRQYRGDRVRTCKFKKIDDPKTYPLIAVREFVLSRKSLGGLQTNLNCQVMSETDHEPIPNLYVVGETAGFGGGGIHGLRSLEGTFLGTCIYTAQKAANHITGKQ
;
A
#
# COMPACT_ATOMS: atom_id res chain seq x y z
N GLY A 1 4.93 -4.66 -11.29
CA GLY A 1 6.04 -5.04 -10.38
C GLY A 1 6.56 -6.46 -10.62
N TYR A 2 5.68 -7.44 -10.62
CA TYR A 2 6.07 -8.86 -10.75
C TYR A 2 6.95 -9.15 -11.98
N GLU A 3 6.51 -8.75 -13.18
CA GLU A 3 7.27 -9.00 -14.41
C GLU A 3 8.61 -8.27 -14.45
N LEU A 4 8.66 -7.04 -13.94
CA LEU A 4 9.91 -6.30 -13.84
C LEU A 4 10.91 -7.03 -12.92
N ALA A 5 10.46 -7.46 -11.74
CA ALA A 5 11.32 -8.22 -10.82
C ALA A 5 11.80 -9.54 -11.45
N ARG A 6 10.92 -10.26 -12.13
CA ARG A 6 11.26 -11.50 -12.84
C ARG A 6 12.34 -11.28 -13.91
N VAL A 7 12.21 -10.22 -14.72
CA VAL A 7 13.18 -9.87 -15.76
C VAL A 7 14.52 -9.47 -15.14
N MET A 8 14.52 -8.67 -14.08
CA MET A 8 15.77 -8.27 -13.40
C MET A 8 16.49 -9.47 -12.78
N ILE A 9 15.74 -10.39 -12.14
CA ILE A 9 16.32 -11.63 -11.59
C ILE A 9 16.87 -12.52 -12.72
N HIS A 10 16.18 -12.59 -13.86
CA HIS A 10 16.66 -13.33 -15.03
C HIS A 10 17.99 -12.76 -15.54
N HIS A 11 18.08 -11.43 -15.69
CA HIS A 11 19.33 -10.79 -16.11
C HIS A 11 20.47 -11.02 -15.09
N LEU A 12 20.18 -10.96 -13.80
CA LEU A 12 21.17 -11.22 -12.76
C LEU A 12 21.74 -12.63 -12.85
N LYS A 13 20.86 -13.65 -12.97
CA LYS A 13 21.25 -15.07 -13.02
C LYS A 13 21.96 -15.47 -14.31
N ASN A 14 21.70 -14.79 -15.42
CA ASN A 14 22.26 -15.08 -16.73
C ASN A 14 23.30 -14.05 -17.19
N HIS A 15 23.79 -13.23 -16.27
CA HIS A 15 24.86 -12.28 -16.57
C HIS A 15 26.18 -13.04 -16.87
N PRO A 16 27.02 -12.57 -17.83
CA PRO A 16 28.32 -13.21 -18.12
C PRO A 16 29.18 -13.45 -16.87
N ASN A 17 29.12 -12.56 -15.89
CA ASN A 17 29.85 -12.65 -14.64
C ASN A 17 29.03 -13.28 -13.49
N SER A 18 27.98 -14.07 -13.79
CA SER A 18 27.13 -14.67 -12.76
C SER A 18 27.87 -15.66 -11.85
N ASN A 19 29.02 -16.17 -12.31
CA ASN A 19 29.95 -16.99 -11.51
C ASN A 19 30.61 -16.23 -10.34
N LEU A 20 30.60 -14.89 -10.39
CA LEU A 20 31.10 -14.03 -9.30
C LEU A 20 30.00 -13.65 -8.30
N LEU A 21 28.77 -14.07 -8.57
CA LEU A 21 27.62 -13.77 -7.70
C LEU A 21 27.38 -14.91 -6.71
N ASN A 22 27.47 -14.61 -5.42
CA ASN A 22 26.98 -15.47 -4.37
C ASN A 22 25.68 -14.91 -3.77
N ILE A 23 24.65 -15.74 -3.62
CA ILE A 23 23.35 -15.36 -3.05
C ILE A 23 23.07 -16.27 -1.86
N GLU A 24 23.17 -15.71 -0.65
CA GLU A 24 22.87 -16.41 0.58
C GLU A 24 21.41 -16.13 1.02
N PHE A 25 20.59 -17.17 1.05
CA PHE A 25 19.23 -17.10 1.57
C PHE A 25 19.22 -17.40 3.07
N ARG A 26 18.16 -16.94 3.76
CA ARG A 26 17.99 -17.15 5.20
C ARG A 26 19.06 -16.49 6.09
N HIS A 27 19.86 -15.61 5.52
CA HIS A 27 20.85 -14.82 6.26
C HIS A 27 20.22 -13.47 6.60
N LYS A 28 19.69 -13.35 7.80
CA LYS A 28 19.09 -12.10 8.29
C LYS A 28 20.18 -11.19 8.84
N VAL A 29 20.54 -10.17 8.07
CA VAL A 29 21.48 -9.13 8.51
C VAL A 29 20.82 -8.28 9.59
N THR A 30 21.48 -8.12 10.73
CA THR A 30 20.99 -7.33 11.89
C THR A 30 21.86 -6.16 12.24
N ASP A 31 23.15 -6.20 11.86
CA ASP A 31 24.12 -5.16 12.19
C ASP A 31 25.12 -4.91 11.05
N ILE A 32 25.76 -3.75 11.13
CA ILE A 32 26.85 -3.30 10.24
C ILE A 32 28.11 -3.20 11.07
N THR A 33 29.20 -3.81 10.59
CA THR A 33 30.49 -3.80 11.29
C THR A 33 31.41 -2.71 10.76
N SER A 34 32.13 -2.03 11.64
CA SER A 34 33.03 -0.95 11.29
C SER A 34 34.34 -1.00 12.07
N ALA A 35 35.42 -0.48 11.51
CA ALA A 35 36.71 -0.31 12.16
C ALA A 35 37.38 0.95 11.62
N GLY A 36 38.02 1.73 12.50
CA GLY A 36 38.74 2.95 12.12
C GLY A 36 37.86 3.98 11.37
N GLY A 37 36.57 4.10 11.73
CA GLY A 37 35.63 5.03 11.11
C GLY A 37 35.13 4.60 9.72
N LYS A 38 35.40 3.37 9.27
CA LYS A 38 34.96 2.83 7.98
C LYS A 38 34.13 1.58 8.19
N VAL A 39 33.12 1.39 7.37
CA VAL A 39 32.36 0.13 7.32
C VAL A 39 33.24 -0.93 6.66
N ILE A 40 33.31 -2.11 7.31
CA ILE A 40 34.16 -3.25 6.89
C ILE A 40 33.36 -4.52 6.66
N GLY A 41 32.05 -4.52 6.92
CA GLY A 41 31.22 -5.70 6.75
C GLY A 41 29.83 -5.59 7.38
N ILE A 42 29.21 -6.75 7.52
CA ILE A 42 27.88 -6.95 8.10
C ILE A 42 27.88 -8.19 9.01
N SER A 43 26.94 -8.24 9.94
CA SER A 43 26.68 -9.44 10.73
C SER A 43 25.19 -9.70 10.91
N GLY A 44 24.84 -10.90 11.33
CA GLY A 44 23.46 -11.30 11.49
C GLY A 44 23.29 -12.73 11.97
N ILE A 45 22.13 -13.31 11.62
CA ILE A 45 21.73 -14.65 12.06
C ILE A 45 21.27 -15.47 10.86
N ILE A 46 21.76 -16.71 10.75
CA ILE A 46 21.23 -17.72 9.82
C ILE A 46 19.93 -18.23 10.43
N GLU A 47 18.77 -17.85 9.85
CA GLU A 47 17.44 -18.10 10.43
C GLU A 47 17.08 -19.58 10.57
N THR A 48 17.67 -20.47 9.76
CA THR A 48 17.41 -21.93 9.82
C THR A 48 18.18 -22.63 10.94
N GLU A 49 19.32 -22.09 11.34
CA GLU A 49 20.26 -22.73 12.27
C GLU A 49 20.37 -21.94 13.57
N GLU A 50 19.79 -20.73 13.60
CA GLU A 50 19.89 -19.75 14.70
C GLU A 50 21.35 -19.40 15.06
N GLN A 51 22.26 -19.54 14.08
CA GLN A 51 23.67 -19.29 14.26
C GLN A 51 24.07 -17.88 13.76
N PRO A 52 24.99 -17.21 14.46
CA PRO A 52 25.53 -15.93 13.99
C PRO A 52 26.41 -16.12 12.76
N PHE A 53 26.41 -15.11 11.91
CA PHE A 53 27.36 -15.00 10.80
C PHE A 53 27.96 -13.60 10.74
N GLU A 54 29.15 -13.50 10.18
CA GLU A 54 29.82 -12.24 9.83
C GLU A 54 30.39 -12.33 8.41
N VAL A 55 30.24 -11.24 7.65
CA VAL A 55 30.82 -11.11 6.32
C VAL A 55 31.62 -9.83 6.24
N LYS A 56 32.91 -9.93 5.89
CA LYS A 56 33.78 -8.78 5.60
C LYS A 56 33.62 -8.34 4.17
N ALA A 57 33.59 -7.04 3.94
CA ALA A 57 33.42 -6.45 2.62
C ALA A 57 34.08 -5.08 2.53
N GLU A 58 34.64 -4.76 1.37
CA GLU A 58 35.21 -3.43 1.09
C GLU A 58 34.11 -2.39 0.89
N LYS A 59 32.95 -2.80 0.39
CA LYS A 59 31.77 -1.95 0.19
C LYS A 59 30.50 -2.68 0.65
N VAL A 60 29.64 -1.98 1.35
CA VAL A 60 28.35 -2.48 1.79
C VAL A 60 27.24 -1.65 1.16
N VAL A 61 26.29 -2.30 0.48
CA VAL A 61 25.14 -1.65 -0.15
C VAL A 61 23.86 -2.15 0.52
N LEU A 62 23.16 -1.25 1.18
CA LEU A 62 21.90 -1.55 1.88
C LEU A 62 20.71 -1.44 0.92
N ALA A 63 19.92 -2.51 0.79
CA ALA A 63 18.75 -2.58 -0.08
C ALA A 63 17.60 -3.36 0.60
N ALA A 64 17.39 -3.15 1.89
CA ALA A 64 16.53 -3.97 2.76
C ALA A 64 15.05 -3.55 2.78
N GLY A 65 14.64 -2.64 1.90
CA GLY A 65 13.28 -2.09 1.90
C GLY A 65 13.09 -0.96 2.93
N GLY A 66 11.81 -0.60 3.19
CA GLY A 66 11.47 0.51 4.08
C GLY A 66 11.23 0.11 5.53
N ILE A 67 10.41 0.91 6.23
CA ILE A 67 10.08 0.71 7.65
C ILE A 67 8.65 0.21 7.87
N SER A 68 7.84 0.18 6.82
CA SER A 68 6.39 -0.03 6.92
C SER A 68 5.98 -1.47 7.23
N GLY A 69 6.92 -2.39 7.32
CA GLY A 69 6.72 -3.77 7.77
C GLY A 69 6.65 -3.91 9.30
N SER A 70 7.21 -2.95 10.04
CA SER A 70 7.06 -2.84 11.50
C SER A 70 6.00 -1.81 11.85
N ILE A 71 4.80 -2.27 12.24
CA ILE A 71 3.70 -1.36 12.61
C ILE A 71 4.05 -0.54 13.85
N ASP A 72 4.77 -1.11 14.80
CA ASP A 72 5.18 -0.40 16.02
C ASP A 72 6.16 0.72 15.71
N PHE A 73 7.19 0.45 14.89
CA PHE A 73 8.15 1.47 14.48
C PHE A 73 7.49 2.56 13.60
N LEU A 74 6.54 2.17 12.77
CA LEU A 74 5.72 3.10 11.99
C LEU A 74 4.89 4.00 12.91
N LYS A 75 4.25 3.48 13.96
CA LYS A 75 3.49 4.28 14.93
C LYS A 75 4.38 5.22 15.74
N GLN A 76 5.60 4.81 16.10
CA GLN A 76 6.59 5.68 16.76
C GLN A 76 6.98 6.88 15.89
N ASN A 77 6.96 6.72 14.56
CA ASN A 77 7.27 7.76 13.58
C ASN A 77 6.01 8.28 12.87
N TRP A 78 4.86 8.29 13.55
CA TRP A 78 3.59 8.69 12.95
C TRP A 78 3.58 10.15 12.51
N TYR A 79 2.95 10.41 11.37
CA TYR A 79 2.76 11.78 10.87
C TYR A 79 1.77 12.54 11.76
N SER A 80 2.28 13.35 12.67
CA SER A 80 1.52 14.06 13.71
C SER A 80 0.32 14.89 13.22
N PRO A 81 0.35 15.52 12.01
CA PRO A 81 -0.82 16.25 11.52
C PRO A 81 -2.07 15.40 11.27
N TRP A 82 -1.94 14.06 11.20
CA TRP A 82 -3.09 13.15 11.13
C TRP A 82 -3.70 12.84 12.51
N GLY A 83 -3.16 13.39 13.58
CA GLY A 83 -3.55 13.06 14.94
C GLY A 83 -2.90 11.76 15.43
N LYS A 84 -3.60 11.04 16.33
CA LYS A 84 -3.10 9.76 16.84
C LYS A 84 -3.18 8.67 15.77
N PRO A 85 -2.20 7.74 15.71
CA PRO A 85 -2.31 6.59 14.83
C PRO A 85 -3.53 5.73 15.20
N PRO A 86 -4.23 5.14 14.23
CA PRO A 86 -5.27 4.16 14.51
C PRO A 86 -4.73 3.00 15.34
N GLU A 87 -5.54 2.48 16.26
CA GLU A 87 -5.16 1.33 17.08
C GLU A 87 -4.77 0.13 16.19
N LYS A 88 -5.58 -0.14 15.17
CA LYS A 88 -5.33 -1.20 14.19
C LYS A 88 -4.90 -0.62 12.85
N ILE A 89 -3.71 -1.02 12.41
CA ILE A 89 -3.15 -0.76 11.08
C ILE A 89 -2.78 -2.12 10.48
N LEU A 90 -3.22 -2.37 9.25
CA LEU A 90 -2.87 -3.61 8.54
C LEU A 90 -1.50 -3.48 7.87
N ASN A 91 -0.78 -4.60 7.77
CA ASN A 91 0.53 -4.67 7.15
C ASN A 91 0.42 -5.07 5.68
N GLY A 92 0.53 -4.10 4.78
CA GLY A 92 0.62 -4.29 3.32
C GLY A 92 2.05 -4.23 2.78
N SER A 93 3.06 -4.08 3.64
CA SER A 93 4.48 -4.09 3.30
C SER A 93 5.10 -5.48 3.50
N HIS A 94 6.34 -5.68 3.06
CA HIS A 94 7.07 -6.90 3.36
C HIS A 94 7.43 -6.97 4.87
N GLN A 95 7.35 -8.14 5.47
CA GLN A 95 7.60 -8.28 6.93
C GLN A 95 9.02 -7.90 7.34
N TYR A 96 10.02 -8.11 6.48
CA TYR A 96 11.42 -7.75 6.72
C TYR A 96 11.76 -6.30 6.33
N ALA A 97 10.79 -5.51 5.84
CA ALA A 97 10.94 -4.06 5.74
C ALA A 97 10.61 -3.43 7.12
N ASP A 98 11.35 -3.85 8.15
CA ASP A 98 11.02 -3.70 9.57
C ASP A 98 11.89 -2.67 10.30
N ALA A 99 12.65 -1.88 9.56
CA ALA A 99 13.60 -0.90 10.07
C ALA A 99 14.88 -1.47 10.70
N THR A 100 15.09 -2.79 10.73
CA THR A 100 16.30 -3.40 11.33
C THR A 100 17.58 -2.78 10.76
N ILE A 101 17.69 -2.70 9.43
CA ILE A 101 18.87 -2.13 8.76
C ILE A 101 18.98 -0.62 8.93
N HIS A 102 17.86 0.11 9.01
CA HIS A 102 17.88 1.54 9.33
C HIS A 102 18.48 1.79 10.72
N LYS A 103 18.07 1.01 11.73
CA LYS A 103 18.64 1.08 13.09
C LYS A 103 20.10 0.66 13.11
N ALA A 104 20.51 -0.37 12.36
CA ALA A 104 21.90 -0.76 12.25
C ALA A 104 22.76 0.34 11.64
N ALA A 105 22.29 1.00 10.57
CA ALA A 105 22.98 2.15 9.98
C ALA A 105 23.03 3.36 10.93
N GLN A 106 21.97 3.60 11.70
CA GLN A 106 21.94 4.67 12.71
C GLN A 106 22.97 4.43 13.82
N LYS A 107 23.20 3.19 14.27
CA LYS A 107 24.30 2.86 15.19
C LYS A 107 25.68 3.19 14.61
N GLN A 108 25.82 3.19 13.29
CA GLN A 108 27.03 3.63 12.58
C GLN A 108 26.99 5.14 12.26
N ASN A 109 26.20 5.91 12.97
CA ASN A 109 26.00 7.35 12.78
C ASN A 109 25.31 7.73 11.46
N GLY A 110 24.62 6.80 10.81
CA GLY A 110 23.84 7.07 9.59
C GLY A 110 22.60 7.92 9.88
N LYS A 111 22.39 8.96 9.09
CA LYS A 111 21.31 9.91 9.24
C LYS A 111 19.99 9.37 8.72
N LEU A 112 18.98 9.33 9.60
CA LEU A 112 17.61 9.01 9.24
C LEU A 112 16.79 10.28 9.00
N THR A 113 16.02 10.31 7.92
CA THR A 113 15.22 11.49 7.55
C THR A 113 13.81 11.11 7.15
N HIS A 114 12.85 12.00 7.48
CA HIS A 114 11.46 11.94 7.01
C HIS A 114 10.73 10.61 7.31
N LEU A 115 11.05 9.93 8.41
CA LEU A 115 10.42 8.66 8.78
C LEU A 115 8.91 8.79 9.02
N ASP A 116 8.44 10.00 9.31
CA ASP A 116 7.02 10.36 9.43
C ASP A 116 6.30 10.47 8.09
N LYS A 117 7.02 10.45 6.96
CA LYS A 117 6.44 10.52 5.62
C LYS A 117 6.24 9.10 5.08
N LEU A 118 4.99 8.69 5.10
CA LEU A 118 4.58 7.34 4.76
C LEU A 118 3.52 7.39 3.68
N TRP A 119 3.60 6.46 2.72
CA TRP A 119 2.54 6.25 1.75
C TRP A 119 1.64 5.12 2.24
N MET A 120 0.52 5.50 2.80
CA MET A 120 -0.49 4.57 3.31
C MET A 120 -1.76 4.61 2.47
N TYR A 121 -2.54 3.56 2.54
CA TYR A 121 -3.88 3.51 1.97
C TYR A 121 -4.92 3.40 3.07
N ALA A 122 -6.11 3.99 2.86
CA ALA A 122 -7.25 3.85 3.75
C ALA A 122 -8.13 2.64 3.42
N ALA A 123 -7.84 1.94 2.33
CA ALA A 123 -8.63 0.83 1.79
C ALA A 123 -7.90 -0.51 1.95
N GLY A 124 -7.52 -0.84 3.18
CA GLY A 124 -6.92 -2.12 3.56
C GLY A 124 -7.96 -3.08 4.13
N VAL A 125 -7.94 -4.34 3.70
CA VAL A 125 -8.72 -5.43 4.31
C VAL A 125 -7.78 -6.54 4.77
N HIS A 126 -8.22 -7.38 5.70
CA HIS A 126 -7.45 -8.57 6.08
C HIS A 126 -7.25 -9.49 4.88
N HIS A 127 -6.05 -9.99 4.73
CA HIS A 127 -5.75 -10.93 3.66
C HIS A 127 -6.51 -12.24 3.87
N PRO A 128 -7.24 -12.77 2.87
CA PRO A 128 -8.01 -14.03 3.01
C PRO A 128 -7.14 -15.25 3.36
N SER A 129 -5.85 -15.20 3.03
CA SER A 129 -4.85 -16.23 3.34
C SER A 129 -3.61 -15.56 3.92
N PRO A 130 -3.63 -15.16 5.21
CA PRO A 130 -2.55 -14.41 5.81
C PRO A 130 -1.28 -15.25 5.95
N ASN A 131 -0.11 -14.65 5.66
CA ASN A 131 1.20 -15.26 5.84
C ASN A 131 2.10 -14.48 6.82
N LYS A 132 1.55 -13.47 7.48
CA LYS A 132 2.20 -12.64 8.51
C LYS A 132 1.17 -12.01 9.43
N THR A 133 1.62 -11.48 10.55
CA THR A 133 0.76 -10.75 11.51
C THR A 133 0.15 -9.51 10.86
N ASN A 134 -1.14 -9.29 11.09
CA ASN A 134 -1.92 -8.17 10.52
C ASN A 134 -1.80 -8.06 8.99
N HIS A 135 -1.64 -9.18 8.29
CA HIS A 135 -1.50 -9.18 6.84
C HIS A 135 -2.69 -8.50 6.16
N GLY A 136 -2.42 -7.39 5.51
CA GLY A 136 -3.41 -6.59 4.81
C GLY A 136 -3.32 -6.70 3.31
N LEU A 137 -4.49 -6.64 2.67
CA LEU A 137 -4.66 -6.61 1.23
C LEU A 137 -5.19 -5.23 0.82
N SER A 138 -4.60 -4.63 -0.20
CA SER A 138 -5.01 -3.32 -0.71
C SER A 138 -6.13 -3.46 -1.74
N ILE A 139 -7.29 -2.94 -1.40
CA ILE A 139 -8.38 -2.75 -2.36
C ILE A 139 -8.12 -1.49 -3.20
N VAL A 140 -8.47 -1.56 -4.48
CA VAL A 140 -8.69 -0.37 -5.30
C VAL A 140 -10.14 0.04 -5.12
N PRO A 141 -10.42 1.15 -4.43
CA PRO A 141 -11.79 1.53 -4.08
C PRO A 141 -12.69 1.66 -5.29
N PRO A 142 -13.87 1.00 -5.31
CA PRO A 142 -14.87 1.21 -6.35
C PRO A 142 -15.33 2.66 -6.38
N LYS A 143 -15.32 3.27 -7.57
CA LYS A 143 -15.65 4.69 -7.75
C LYS A 143 -17.11 4.99 -7.45
N SER A 144 -17.98 4.00 -7.63
CA SER A 144 -19.42 4.09 -7.41
C SER A 144 -19.87 3.58 -6.02
N ALA A 145 -18.93 3.11 -5.17
CA ALA A 145 -19.24 2.75 -3.80
C ALA A 145 -19.39 4.01 -2.93
N LEU A 146 -20.20 3.92 -1.88
CA LEU A 146 -20.38 4.97 -0.90
C LEU A 146 -19.39 4.73 0.25
N TRP A 147 -18.54 5.70 0.56
CA TRP A 147 -17.62 5.61 1.68
C TRP A 147 -18.23 6.26 2.91
N VAL A 148 -18.35 5.50 3.98
CA VAL A 148 -18.94 5.96 5.24
C VAL A 148 -18.00 5.71 6.42
N ASP A 149 -18.16 6.49 7.47
CA ASP A 149 -17.44 6.33 8.72
C ASP A 149 -17.98 5.14 9.54
N TYR A 150 -17.45 4.99 10.73
CA TYR A 150 -17.83 3.94 11.67
C TYR A 150 -19.32 3.92 12.02
N SER A 151 -20.03 5.05 11.90
CA SER A 151 -21.45 5.19 12.23
C SER A 151 -22.39 4.98 11.05
N GLY A 152 -21.86 4.85 9.84
CA GLY A 152 -22.65 4.81 8.61
C GLY A 152 -22.86 6.19 7.96
N LYS A 153 -22.26 7.26 8.52
CA LYS A 153 -22.33 8.60 7.94
C LYS A 153 -21.34 8.73 6.79
N ARG A 154 -21.84 9.21 5.65
CA ARG A 154 -21.01 9.40 4.48
C ARG A 154 -19.90 10.42 4.74
N PHE A 155 -18.67 10.07 4.36
CA PHE A 155 -17.58 11.03 4.23
C PHE A 155 -17.87 11.99 3.08
N GLY A 156 -17.53 13.22 3.24
CA GLY A 156 -17.74 14.15 2.14
C GLY A 156 -17.69 15.58 2.57
N PRO A 157 -17.86 16.47 1.60
CA PRO A 157 -18.28 16.27 0.21
C PRO A 157 -17.15 15.94 -0.78
N MET A 158 -15.92 15.81 -0.34
CA MET A 158 -14.77 15.59 -1.21
C MET A 158 -14.83 14.25 -1.97
N PRO A 159 -14.26 14.14 -3.18
CA PRO A 159 -14.25 12.92 -3.96
C PRO A 159 -13.32 11.89 -3.35
N LEU A 160 -13.81 11.10 -2.42
CA LEU A 160 -13.07 10.02 -1.74
C LEU A 160 -12.89 8.79 -2.64
N VAL A 161 -13.26 8.91 -3.88
CA VAL A 161 -13.50 7.80 -4.79
C VAL A 161 -12.29 7.24 -5.47
N SER A 162 -11.13 7.70 -5.20
CA SER A 162 -9.99 7.15 -5.91
C SER A 162 -8.72 7.28 -5.10
N ALA A 163 -7.76 6.44 -5.42
CA ALA A 163 -6.41 6.47 -4.90
C ALA A 163 -5.65 7.80 -5.13
N TYR A 164 -6.31 8.84 -5.60
CA TYR A 164 -5.67 10.12 -5.90
C TYR A 164 -5.25 10.89 -4.65
N ASP A 165 -5.96 10.74 -3.55
CA ASP A 165 -5.61 11.40 -2.29
C ASP A 165 -5.66 10.43 -1.12
N THR A 166 -4.75 9.48 -1.13
CA THR A 166 -4.61 8.51 -0.03
C THR A 166 -4.32 9.22 1.29
N ARG A 167 -3.61 10.32 1.25
CA ARG A 167 -3.30 11.14 2.43
C ARG A 167 -4.57 11.70 3.07
N TYR A 168 -5.44 12.33 2.29
CA TYR A 168 -6.70 12.88 2.78
C TYR A 168 -7.60 11.77 3.35
N LEU A 169 -7.69 10.61 2.68
CA LEU A 169 -8.49 9.49 3.14
C LEU A 169 -8.00 8.93 4.49
N VAL A 170 -6.68 8.75 4.63
CA VAL A 170 -6.08 8.30 5.90
C VAL A 170 -6.34 9.32 6.99
N GLU A 171 -6.20 10.62 6.71
CA GLU A 171 -6.52 11.70 7.64
C GLU A 171 -7.98 11.66 8.12
N GLN A 172 -8.95 11.42 7.21
CA GLN A 172 -10.36 11.31 7.61
C GLN A 172 -10.61 10.11 8.54
N VAL A 173 -10.00 8.96 8.26
CA VAL A 173 -10.08 7.80 9.13
C VAL A 173 -9.47 8.09 10.50
N CYS A 174 -8.28 8.71 10.55
CA CYS A 174 -7.64 9.08 11.82
C CYS A 174 -8.49 10.05 12.64
N LYS A 175 -9.08 11.07 12.00
CA LYS A 175 -9.95 12.07 12.66
C LYS A 175 -11.25 11.48 13.20
N SER A 176 -11.71 10.35 12.67
CA SER A 176 -12.91 9.69 13.18
C SER A 176 -12.73 9.11 14.59
N GLY A 177 -11.48 8.91 15.04
CA GLY A 177 -11.16 8.25 16.31
C GLY A 177 -11.35 6.73 16.30
N TYR A 178 -11.68 6.14 15.15
CA TYR A 178 -11.83 4.69 14.95
C TYR A 178 -10.79 4.16 13.98
N SER A 179 -10.47 2.88 14.11
CA SER A 179 -9.46 2.23 13.27
C SER A 179 -9.97 1.81 11.89
N TYR A 180 -11.25 1.97 11.61
CA TYR A 180 -11.90 1.48 10.40
C TYR A 180 -12.93 2.45 9.83
N SER A 181 -13.22 2.25 8.58
CA SER A 181 -14.34 2.85 7.84
C SER A 181 -15.01 1.79 6.98
N TRP A 182 -16.07 2.16 6.28
CA TRP A 182 -16.83 1.22 5.46
C TRP A 182 -16.99 1.71 4.04
N GLN A 183 -16.91 0.79 3.07
CA GLN A 183 -17.43 1.02 1.72
C GLN A 183 -18.69 0.22 1.49
N ILE A 184 -19.75 0.93 1.06
CA ILE A 184 -21.07 0.36 0.79
C ILE A 184 -21.30 0.33 -0.72
N MET A 185 -21.66 -0.83 -1.25
CA MET A 185 -21.92 -1.03 -2.66
C MET A 185 -22.92 -2.16 -2.85
N ASN A 186 -23.37 -2.39 -4.07
CA ASN A 186 -24.09 -3.59 -4.43
C ASN A 186 -23.28 -4.51 -5.34
N TRP A 187 -23.77 -5.70 -5.56
CA TRP A 187 -23.12 -6.72 -6.40
C TRP A 187 -22.74 -6.22 -7.79
N LYS A 188 -23.56 -5.38 -8.42
CA LYS A 188 -23.29 -4.87 -9.75
C LYS A 188 -22.12 -3.90 -9.77
N ILE A 189 -22.02 -3.04 -8.76
CA ILE A 189 -20.89 -2.12 -8.57
C ILE A 189 -19.64 -2.94 -8.27
N ALA A 190 -19.69 -3.82 -7.27
CA ALA A 190 -18.57 -4.67 -6.89
C ALA A 190 -17.99 -5.47 -8.08
N LYS A 191 -18.87 -6.17 -8.81
CA LYS A 191 -18.46 -6.95 -9.97
C LYS A 191 -17.73 -6.12 -11.04
N LYS A 192 -18.14 -4.87 -11.22
CA LYS A 192 -17.61 -3.99 -12.27
C LYS A 192 -16.36 -3.25 -11.86
N GLU A 193 -16.27 -2.82 -10.60
CA GLU A 193 -15.30 -1.83 -10.16
C GLU A 193 -14.35 -2.31 -9.06
N LEU A 194 -14.73 -3.34 -8.26
CA LEU A 194 -13.85 -3.86 -7.22
C LEU A 194 -12.62 -4.51 -7.85
N ALA A 195 -11.46 -4.07 -7.40
CA ALA A 195 -10.18 -4.60 -7.83
C ALA A 195 -9.22 -4.65 -6.63
N ILE A 196 -8.21 -5.49 -6.76
CA ILE A 196 -7.13 -5.63 -5.80
C ILE A 196 -5.85 -5.08 -6.42
N SER A 197 -5.07 -4.38 -5.62
CA SER A 197 -3.74 -3.91 -6.01
C SER A 197 -2.75 -5.08 -6.03
N GLY A 198 -1.88 -5.11 -7.03
CA GLY A 198 -0.85 -6.14 -7.17
C GLY A 198 -1.24 -7.30 -8.09
N SER A 199 -0.36 -8.29 -8.18
CA SER A 199 -0.48 -9.41 -9.13
C SER A 199 -1.15 -10.65 -8.55
N GLU A 200 -1.24 -10.77 -7.24
CA GLU A 200 -1.72 -11.98 -6.55
C GLU A 200 -3.16 -12.34 -6.93
N PHE A 201 -4.07 -11.37 -6.91
CA PHE A 201 -5.48 -11.55 -7.28
C PHE A 201 -5.79 -11.15 -8.72
N ASN A 202 -4.77 -10.90 -9.53
CA ASN A 202 -4.88 -10.49 -10.93
C ASN A 202 -4.24 -11.51 -11.87
N ASP A 203 -4.63 -12.77 -11.77
CA ASP A 203 -4.09 -13.91 -12.53
C ASP A 203 -4.00 -13.63 -14.03
N ALA A 204 -5.06 -13.07 -14.61
CA ALA A 204 -5.11 -12.79 -16.03
C ALA A 204 -4.01 -11.80 -16.50
N ILE A 205 -3.67 -10.81 -15.66
CA ILE A 205 -2.60 -9.86 -15.96
C ILE A 205 -1.24 -10.49 -15.68
N ARG A 206 -1.09 -11.16 -14.53
CA ARG A 206 0.15 -11.82 -14.12
C ARG A 206 0.60 -12.85 -15.16
N ASP A 207 -0.34 -13.68 -15.60
CA ASP A 207 -0.07 -14.82 -16.50
C ASP A 207 -0.25 -14.44 -17.98
N LYS A 208 -0.40 -13.15 -18.30
CA LYS A 208 -0.54 -12.60 -19.67
C LYS A 208 -1.73 -13.22 -20.45
N LYS A 209 -2.81 -13.57 -19.77
CA LYS A 209 -4.03 -14.17 -20.34
C LYS A 209 -4.97 -13.07 -20.85
N ILE A 210 -4.79 -12.63 -22.08
CA ILE A 210 -5.50 -11.47 -22.66
C ILE A 210 -7.02 -11.70 -22.72
N ILE A 211 -7.49 -12.88 -23.15
CA ILE A 211 -8.93 -13.16 -23.30
C ILE A 211 -9.65 -13.10 -21.93
N PRO A 212 -9.23 -13.82 -20.87
CA PRO A 212 -9.82 -13.66 -19.55
C PRO A 212 -9.76 -12.24 -19.01
N PHE A 213 -8.69 -11.49 -19.28
CA PHE A 213 -8.57 -10.09 -18.90
C PHE A 213 -9.63 -9.21 -19.55
N LEU A 214 -9.83 -9.34 -20.87
CA LEU A 214 -10.86 -8.60 -21.61
C LEU A 214 -12.28 -8.96 -21.14
N LEU A 215 -12.55 -10.25 -20.91
CA LEU A 215 -13.84 -10.71 -20.40
C LEU A 215 -14.12 -10.12 -18.99
N ASN A 216 -13.13 -10.07 -18.11
CA ASN A 216 -13.28 -9.43 -16.79
C ASN A 216 -13.56 -7.91 -16.90
N ILE A 217 -12.99 -7.23 -17.87
CA ILE A 217 -13.28 -5.81 -18.12
C ILE A 217 -14.72 -5.60 -18.62
N LEU A 218 -15.17 -6.42 -19.56
CA LEU A 218 -16.47 -6.28 -20.20
C LEU A 218 -17.63 -6.70 -19.28
N PHE A 219 -17.51 -7.90 -18.68
CA PHE A 219 -18.57 -8.55 -17.91
C PHE A 219 -18.42 -8.42 -16.39
N GLY A 220 -17.26 -7.90 -15.95
CA GLY A 220 -16.89 -7.76 -14.54
C GLY A 220 -16.31 -9.04 -13.94
N ASN A 221 -15.57 -8.88 -12.84
CA ASN A 221 -14.84 -9.97 -12.17
C ASN A 221 -15.66 -10.63 -11.07
N LYS A 222 -16.62 -11.47 -11.45
CA LYS A 222 -17.47 -12.23 -10.52
C LYS A 222 -16.66 -13.15 -9.59
N LYS A 223 -15.58 -13.76 -10.12
CA LYS A 223 -14.74 -14.69 -9.37
C LYS A 223 -14.06 -13.98 -8.20
N LEU A 224 -13.49 -12.80 -8.44
CA LEU A 224 -12.86 -11.99 -7.39
C LEU A 224 -13.86 -11.62 -6.29
N VAL A 225 -15.03 -11.07 -6.67
CA VAL A 225 -16.04 -10.65 -5.70
C VAL A 225 -16.50 -11.82 -4.83
N ARG A 226 -16.80 -12.99 -5.43
CA ARG A 226 -17.18 -14.20 -4.69
C ARG A 226 -16.06 -14.65 -3.75
N ASN A 227 -14.83 -14.66 -4.21
CA ASN A 227 -13.69 -15.04 -3.37
C ASN A 227 -13.58 -14.13 -2.14
N LEU A 228 -13.67 -12.82 -2.32
CA LEU A 228 -13.56 -11.87 -1.22
C LEU A 228 -14.75 -11.94 -0.27
N THR A 229 -15.98 -12.02 -0.78
CA THR A 229 -17.18 -12.12 0.07
C THR A 229 -17.28 -13.44 0.84
N THR A 230 -16.58 -14.49 0.40
CA THR A 230 -16.56 -15.80 1.07
C THR A 230 -15.39 -15.94 2.05
N ASN A 231 -14.20 -15.45 1.67
CA ASN A 231 -12.95 -15.79 2.36
C ASN A 231 -12.33 -14.61 3.14
N CYS A 232 -12.73 -13.37 2.85
CA CYS A 232 -12.24 -12.22 3.59
C CYS A 232 -13.20 -11.81 4.69
N VAL A 233 -12.70 -11.78 5.92
CA VAL A 233 -13.52 -11.49 7.11
C VAL A 233 -14.14 -10.09 7.10
N ASP A 234 -13.62 -9.16 6.30
CA ASP A 234 -14.06 -7.77 6.27
C ASP A 234 -15.22 -7.51 5.29
N PHE A 235 -15.72 -8.54 4.63
CA PHE A 235 -16.85 -8.44 3.72
C PHE A 235 -18.12 -9.01 4.34
N VAL A 236 -19.18 -8.22 4.34
CA VAL A 236 -20.51 -8.68 4.68
C VAL A 236 -21.49 -8.41 3.54
N THR A 237 -22.48 -9.29 3.38
CA THR A 237 -23.50 -9.19 2.32
C THR A 237 -24.90 -9.29 2.91
N ALA A 238 -25.85 -8.52 2.35
CA ALA A 238 -27.22 -8.47 2.84
C ALA A 238 -28.21 -8.16 1.71
N ASN A 239 -29.49 -8.44 1.95
CA ASN A 239 -30.59 -8.17 1.03
C ASN A 239 -31.46 -6.97 1.44
N SER A 240 -31.07 -6.27 2.51
CA SER A 240 -31.63 -4.97 2.90
C SER A 240 -30.55 -4.13 3.59
N VAL A 241 -30.81 -2.83 3.75
CA VAL A 241 -29.89 -1.92 4.47
C VAL A 241 -29.89 -2.22 5.96
N GLU A 242 -31.03 -2.61 6.52
CA GLU A 242 -31.18 -3.04 7.90
C GLU A 242 -30.32 -4.26 8.21
N GLU A 243 -30.50 -5.33 7.44
CA GLU A 243 -29.69 -6.55 7.56
C GLU A 243 -28.20 -6.26 7.40
N LEU A 244 -27.84 -5.29 6.51
CA LEU A 244 -26.46 -4.90 6.30
C LEU A 244 -25.89 -4.23 7.55
N ALA A 245 -26.61 -3.28 8.17
CA ALA A 245 -26.20 -2.60 9.39
C ALA A 245 -26.03 -3.59 10.55
N ASP A 246 -26.94 -4.54 10.72
CA ASP A 246 -26.85 -5.60 11.74
C ASP A 246 -25.57 -6.44 11.56
N LYS A 247 -25.28 -6.85 10.32
CA LYS A 247 -24.08 -7.63 10.01
C LYS A 247 -22.79 -6.81 10.17
N MET A 248 -22.81 -5.52 9.85
CA MET A 248 -21.67 -4.61 10.08
C MET A 248 -21.39 -4.49 11.60
N ASN A 249 -22.42 -4.32 12.40
CA ASN A 249 -22.31 -4.27 13.86
C ASN A 249 -21.82 -5.60 14.45
N ALA A 250 -22.39 -6.72 14.02
CA ALA A 250 -21.95 -8.05 14.44
C ALA A 250 -20.46 -8.30 14.10
N LEU A 251 -20.01 -7.89 12.93
CA LEU A 251 -18.61 -8.03 12.52
C LEU A 251 -17.64 -7.22 13.40
N ASN A 252 -18.08 -6.08 13.92
CA ASN A 252 -17.27 -5.24 14.81
C ASN A 252 -17.40 -5.64 16.29
N GLY A 253 -18.40 -6.44 16.64
CA GLY A 253 -18.74 -6.74 18.03
C GLY A 253 -19.22 -5.51 18.81
N ASN A 254 -19.84 -4.54 18.13
CA ASN A 254 -20.41 -3.32 18.72
C ASN A 254 -21.57 -2.79 17.87
N GLU A 255 -22.36 -1.88 18.43
CA GLU A 255 -23.53 -1.26 17.79
C GLU A 255 -23.24 0.17 17.34
N LYS A 256 -22.12 0.41 16.69
CA LYS A 256 -21.70 1.75 16.26
C LYS A 256 -22.33 2.20 14.95
N VAL A 257 -22.71 1.27 14.08
CA VAL A 257 -23.41 1.61 12.84
C VAL A 257 -24.88 1.89 13.20
N ASP A 258 -25.28 3.14 12.97
CA ASP A 258 -26.66 3.57 13.09
C ASP A 258 -27.39 3.32 11.77
N VAL A 259 -28.42 2.51 11.80
CA VAL A 259 -29.17 2.11 10.60
C VAL A 259 -29.88 3.28 9.92
N ASP A 260 -30.36 4.26 10.67
CA ASP A 260 -31.06 5.42 10.12
C ASP A 260 -30.05 6.40 9.48
N VAL A 261 -28.88 6.56 10.09
CA VAL A 261 -27.76 7.34 9.52
C VAL A 261 -27.27 6.69 8.22
N LEU A 262 -27.11 5.36 8.19
CA LEU A 262 -26.70 4.62 7.00
C LEU A 262 -27.73 4.75 5.89
N LYS A 263 -29.03 4.55 6.20
CA LYS A 263 -30.14 4.75 5.27
C LYS A 263 -30.18 6.18 4.72
N ALA A 264 -30.01 7.18 5.58
CA ALA A 264 -30.00 8.57 5.16
C ALA A 264 -28.85 8.85 4.19
N SER A 265 -27.63 8.33 4.48
CA SER A 265 -26.47 8.45 3.61
C SER A 265 -26.71 7.83 2.24
N ILE A 266 -27.27 6.63 2.17
CA ILE A 266 -27.60 5.94 0.92
C ILE A 266 -28.71 6.67 0.16
N ARG A 267 -29.81 7.02 0.82
CA ARG A 267 -30.93 7.73 0.17
C ARG A 267 -30.52 9.07 -0.41
N GLN A 268 -29.71 9.84 0.28
CA GLN A 268 -29.21 11.13 -0.21
C GLN A 268 -28.40 10.97 -1.50
N TYR A 269 -27.52 9.98 -1.55
CA TYR A 269 -26.73 9.67 -2.72
C TYR A 269 -27.61 9.20 -3.88
N ASP A 270 -28.47 8.24 -3.63
CA ASP A 270 -29.37 7.67 -4.65
C ASP A 270 -30.36 8.70 -5.20
N ALA A 271 -30.93 9.56 -4.33
CA ALA A 271 -31.78 10.67 -4.76
C ALA A 271 -31.07 11.68 -5.67
N THR A 272 -29.74 11.89 -5.44
CA THR A 272 -28.97 12.76 -6.32
C THR A 272 -28.80 12.14 -7.72
N ILE A 273 -28.68 10.80 -7.80
CA ILE A 273 -28.69 10.09 -9.08
C ILE A 273 -30.02 10.23 -9.80
N ASP A 274 -31.16 10.12 -9.08
CA ASP A 274 -32.50 10.22 -9.63
C ASP A 274 -32.81 11.60 -10.23
N ARG A 275 -32.24 12.69 -9.67
CA ARG A 275 -32.37 14.04 -10.26
C ARG A 275 -31.80 14.14 -11.66
N GLY A 276 -30.91 13.24 -12.05
CA GLY A 276 -30.27 13.22 -13.34
C GLY A 276 -29.02 14.06 -13.47
N ARG A 277 -28.21 13.74 -14.48
CA ARG A 277 -26.84 14.25 -14.66
C ARG A 277 -26.74 15.79 -14.69
N LYS A 278 -27.73 16.49 -15.20
CA LYS A 278 -27.72 17.96 -15.24
C LYS A 278 -27.69 18.62 -13.86
N TYR A 279 -28.13 17.90 -12.82
CA TYR A 279 -28.32 18.42 -11.48
C TYR A 279 -27.35 17.80 -10.47
N PHE A 280 -26.28 17.15 -10.93
CA PHE A 280 -25.28 16.59 -10.02
C PHE A 280 -24.49 17.70 -9.34
N ASN A 281 -24.81 17.92 -8.08
CA ASN A 281 -24.05 18.77 -7.17
C ASN A 281 -23.18 17.96 -6.18
N ASP A 282 -23.05 16.66 -6.42
CA ASP A 282 -22.26 15.71 -5.64
C ASP A 282 -20.90 15.51 -6.29
N GLU A 283 -19.82 15.71 -5.54
CA GLU A 283 -18.45 15.64 -6.07
C GLU A 283 -18.07 14.24 -6.56
N GLN A 284 -18.57 13.18 -5.94
CA GLN A 284 -18.34 11.80 -6.38
C GLN A 284 -18.99 11.56 -7.74
N LEU A 285 -20.25 11.96 -7.91
CA LEU A 285 -20.97 11.80 -9.19
C LEU A 285 -20.34 12.64 -10.30
N ARG A 286 -19.89 13.86 -9.98
CA ARG A 286 -19.15 14.72 -10.93
C ARG A 286 -17.84 14.07 -11.34
N ARG A 287 -17.11 13.47 -10.38
CA ARG A 287 -15.88 12.71 -10.65
C ARG A 287 -16.14 11.49 -11.53
N ILE A 288 -17.20 10.72 -11.27
CA ILE A 288 -17.62 9.59 -12.12
C ILE A 288 -17.94 10.09 -13.54
N ALA A 289 -18.64 11.20 -13.67
CA ALA A 289 -18.96 11.80 -14.97
C ALA A 289 -17.68 12.16 -15.75
N HIS A 290 -16.68 12.74 -15.08
CA HIS A 290 -15.40 13.10 -15.66
C HIS A 290 -14.59 11.85 -16.09
N LEU A 291 -14.42 10.88 -15.20
CA LEU A 291 -13.68 9.64 -15.48
C LEU A 291 -14.27 8.87 -16.66
N ARG A 292 -15.60 8.88 -16.79
CA ARG A 292 -16.26 8.21 -17.92
C ARG A 292 -16.07 8.88 -19.29
N GLN A 293 -15.42 10.01 -19.36
CA GLN A 293 -15.01 10.62 -20.64
C GLN A 293 -13.83 9.84 -21.25
N TYR A 294 -12.99 9.20 -20.42
CA TYR A 294 -11.87 8.37 -20.89
C TYR A 294 -12.34 6.95 -21.23
N ARG A 295 -11.91 6.42 -22.36
CA ARG A 295 -12.33 5.10 -22.85
C ARG A 295 -12.06 3.98 -21.84
N GLY A 296 -10.87 3.93 -21.27
CA GLY A 296 -10.46 2.92 -20.31
C GLY A 296 -11.28 2.95 -19.02
N ASP A 297 -11.49 4.13 -18.46
CA ASP A 297 -12.28 4.32 -17.25
C ASP A 297 -13.78 4.11 -17.49
N ARG A 298 -14.29 4.52 -18.66
CA ARG A 298 -15.70 4.32 -19.03
C ARG A 298 -16.12 2.86 -18.99
N VAL A 299 -15.25 1.95 -19.44
CA VAL A 299 -15.58 0.51 -19.44
C VAL A 299 -15.47 -0.12 -18.06
N ARG A 300 -14.70 0.48 -17.15
CA ARG A 300 -14.47 -0.03 -15.78
C ARG A 300 -15.32 0.67 -14.71
N THR A 301 -16.08 1.71 -15.05
CA THR A 301 -16.87 2.50 -14.10
C THR A 301 -18.34 2.39 -14.42
N CYS A 302 -19.17 2.14 -13.41
CA CYS A 302 -20.62 2.10 -13.53
C CYS A 302 -21.18 3.46 -14.00
N LYS A 303 -22.31 3.45 -14.71
CA LYS A 303 -22.99 4.65 -15.14
C LYS A 303 -24.03 5.03 -14.08
N PHE A 304 -23.60 5.81 -13.08
CA PHE A 304 -24.48 6.36 -12.04
C PHE A 304 -25.44 5.32 -11.47
N LYS A 305 -24.89 4.30 -10.78
CA LYS A 305 -25.68 3.25 -10.16
C LYS A 305 -26.03 3.62 -8.73
N LYS A 306 -27.31 3.50 -8.40
CA LYS A 306 -27.79 3.57 -7.03
C LYS A 306 -27.16 2.44 -6.18
N ILE A 307 -27.02 2.70 -4.92
CA ILE A 307 -26.58 1.71 -3.93
C ILE A 307 -27.74 0.78 -3.62
N ASP A 308 -28.89 1.36 -3.23
CA ASP A 308 -30.09 0.62 -2.86
C ASP A 308 -31.01 0.40 -4.09
N ASP A 309 -30.66 -0.60 -4.90
CA ASP A 309 -31.45 -1.07 -6.04
C ASP A 309 -31.60 -2.59 -5.94
N PRO A 310 -32.80 -3.11 -5.55
CA PRO A 310 -33.05 -4.55 -5.38
C PRO A 310 -32.67 -5.41 -6.58
N LYS A 311 -32.68 -4.85 -7.80
CA LYS A 311 -32.26 -5.54 -9.04
C LYS A 311 -30.75 -5.79 -9.12
N THR A 312 -29.99 -5.24 -8.18
CA THR A 312 -28.51 -5.30 -8.16
C THR A 312 -27.96 -5.90 -6.87
N TYR A 313 -28.82 -6.43 -6.02
CA TYR A 313 -28.45 -7.08 -4.76
C TYR A 313 -27.61 -8.36 -4.99
N PRO A 314 -26.91 -8.87 -3.95
CA PRO A 314 -26.87 -8.35 -2.60
C PRO A 314 -26.18 -7.01 -2.47
N LEU A 315 -26.49 -6.28 -1.41
CA LEU A 315 -25.67 -5.21 -0.87
C LEU A 315 -24.38 -5.81 -0.30
N ILE A 316 -23.31 -5.06 -0.34
CA ILE A 316 -21.99 -5.44 0.17
C ILE A 316 -21.45 -4.28 0.99
N ALA A 317 -21.07 -4.53 2.23
CA ALA A 317 -20.25 -3.62 3.01
C ALA A 317 -18.85 -4.21 3.18
N VAL A 318 -17.84 -3.37 3.04
CA VAL A 318 -16.43 -3.73 3.21
C VAL A 318 -15.88 -2.89 4.36
N ARG A 319 -15.41 -3.55 5.42
CA ARG A 319 -14.71 -2.89 6.52
C ARG A 319 -13.25 -2.65 6.11
N GLU A 320 -12.86 -1.40 6.08
CA GLU A 320 -11.55 -0.99 5.62
C GLU A 320 -10.72 -0.35 6.72
N PHE A 321 -9.45 -0.67 6.73
CA PHE A 321 -8.45 -0.19 7.69
C PHE A 321 -7.37 0.61 6.98
N VAL A 322 -6.65 1.44 7.74
CA VAL A 322 -5.40 2.00 7.25
C VAL A 322 -4.41 0.86 7.01
N LEU A 323 -3.79 0.86 5.84
CA LEU A 323 -2.85 -0.15 5.37
C LEU A 323 -1.47 0.48 5.20
N SER A 324 -0.48 -0.04 5.91
CA SER A 324 0.92 0.34 5.70
C SER A 324 1.41 -0.15 4.33
N ARG A 325 2.15 0.67 3.60
CA ARG A 325 2.62 0.29 2.27
C ARG A 325 4.09 0.60 2.04
N LYS A 326 4.46 1.87 2.00
CA LYS A 326 5.80 2.31 1.58
C LYS A 326 6.29 3.44 2.46
N SER A 327 7.61 3.50 2.64
CA SER A 327 8.30 4.61 3.29
C SER A 327 8.72 5.64 2.25
N LEU A 328 8.50 6.92 2.54
CA LEU A 328 9.01 8.02 1.73
C LEU A 328 10.32 8.56 2.30
N GLY A 329 10.49 8.48 3.61
CA GLY A 329 11.76 8.72 4.30
C GLY A 329 12.60 7.45 4.44
N GLY A 330 13.83 7.61 4.92
CA GLY A 330 14.81 6.54 5.09
C GLY A 330 16.18 7.10 5.44
N LEU A 331 17.24 6.38 5.10
CA LEU A 331 18.62 6.83 5.25
C LEU A 331 18.94 7.93 4.24
N GLN A 332 19.47 9.05 4.71
CA GLN A 332 19.90 10.15 3.85
C GLN A 332 21.13 9.76 3.06
N THR A 333 21.19 10.15 1.77
CA THR A 333 22.32 9.91 0.88
C THR A 333 22.75 11.17 0.18
N ASN A 334 24.02 11.16 -0.30
CA ASN A 334 24.46 12.05 -1.35
C ASN A 334 24.03 11.53 -2.75
N LEU A 335 24.41 12.24 -3.81
CA LEU A 335 24.08 11.86 -5.20
C LEU A 335 24.74 10.56 -5.68
N ASN A 336 25.72 10.07 -4.96
CA ASN A 336 26.42 8.80 -5.21
C ASN A 336 25.84 7.64 -4.39
N CYS A 337 24.70 7.86 -3.70
CA CYS A 337 24.05 6.90 -2.82
C CYS A 337 24.89 6.46 -1.61
N GLN A 338 25.90 7.22 -1.20
CA GLN A 338 26.61 7.00 0.06
C GLN A 338 25.75 7.49 1.22
N VAL A 339 25.71 6.74 2.31
CA VAL A 339 24.97 7.11 3.53
C VAL A 339 25.66 8.32 4.17
N MET A 340 24.87 9.36 4.48
CA MET A 340 25.35 10.55 5.17
C MET A 340 25.38 10.35 6.68
N SER A 341 26.43 10.84 7.30
CA SER A 341 26.55 10.89 8.76
C SER A 341 25.61 11.93 9.36
N GLU A 342 25.07 11.62 10.53
CA GLU A 342 24.21 12.54 11.31
C GLU A 342 24.99 13.70 11.92
N THR A 343 26.27 13.47 12.32
CA THR A 343 27.04 14.45 13.12
C THR A 343 27.82 15.43 12.27
N ASP A 344 28.58 14.94 11.29
CA ASP A 344 29.48 15.76 10.46
C ASP A 344 28.94 16.04 9.06
N HIS A 345 27.83 15.39 8.70
CA HIS A 345 27.19 15.48 7.39
C HIS A 345 28.10 15.05 6.22
N GLU A 346 29.12 14.25 6.50
CA GLU A 346 29.99 13.66 5.51
C GLU A 346 29.55 12.24 5.15
N PRO A 347 29.92 11.72 3.98
CA PRO A 347 29.61 10.33 3.61
C PRO A 347 30.32 9.33 4.52
N ILE A 348 29.59 8.37 5.08
CA ILE A 348 30.19 7.26 5.82
C ILE A 348 30.98 6.38 4.86
N PRO A 349 32.30 6.21 5.07
CA PRO A 349 33.14 5.45 4.16
C PRO A 349 32.66 4.01 3.97
N ASN A 350 32.59 3.55 2.72
CA ASN A 350 32.23 2.21 2.30
C ASN A 350 30.75 1.82 2.49
N LEU A 351 29.87 2.74 2.95
CA LEU A 351 28.46 2.46 3.18
C LEU A 351 27.59 3.16 2.14
N TYR A 352 26.79 2.37 1.44
CA TYR A 352 25.85 2.82 0.42
C TYR A 352 24.44 2.36 0.78
N VAL A 353 23.44 3.09 0.31
CA VAL A 353 22.04 2.70 0.48
C VAL A 353 21.24 3.04 -0.78
N VAL A 354 20.39 2.11 -1.21
CA VAL A 354 19.61 2.25 -2.45
C VAL A 354 18.13 1.86 -2.23
N GLY A 355 17.29 2.24 -3.17
CA GLY A 355 15.88 1.91 -3.16
C GLY A 355 15.13 2.49 -1.97
N GLU A 356 14.13 1.77 -1.47
CA GLU A 356 13.25 2.24 -0.40
C GLU A 356 13.96 2.39 0.96
N THR A 357 15.09 1.72 1.17
CA THR A 357 15.92 1.88 2.37
C THR A 357 16.50 3.30 2.47
N ALA A 358 16.84 3.92 1.34
CA ALA A 358 17.24 5.32 1.24
C ALA A 358 16.04 6.29 1.29
N GLY A 359 14.83 5.79 1.47
CA GLY A 359 13.63 6.56 1.23
C GLY A 359 13.42 6.85 -0.26
N PHE A 360 12.35 7.54 -0.56
CA PHE A 360 12.06 7.92 -1.93
C PHE A 360 12.84 9.19 -2.30
N GLY A 361 13.87 9.05 -3.11
CA GLY A 361 14.76 10.15 -3.51
C GLY A 361 15.93 10.39 -2.56
N GLY A 362 16.52 9.32 -1.98
CA GLY A 362 17.74 9.43 -1.18
C GLY A 362 17.51 10.00 0.23
N GLY A 363 16.47 9.55 0.90
CA GLY A 363 16.09 9.99 2.25
C GLY A 363 15.24 11.27 2.28
N GLY A 364 14.89 11.82 1.10
CA GLY A 364 13.94 12.90 0.96
C GLY A 364 12.51 12.42 0.71
N ILE A 365 11.60 13.38 0.54
CA ILE A 365 10.23 13.10 0.12
C ILE A 365 10.02 13.52 -1.33
N HIS A 366 9.57 12.59 -2.15
CA HIS A 366 9.21 12.85 -3.56
C HIS A 366 7.77 13.39 -3.71
N GLY A 367 7.16 13.77 -2.63
CA GLY A 367 5.79 14.20 -2.53
C GLY A 367 4.89 13.12 -1.95
N LEU A 368 3.94 13.57 -1.13
CA LEU A 368 3.01 12.69 -0.41
C LEU A 368 1.95 12.06 -1.31
N ARG A 369 1.92 12.44 -2.59
CA ARG A 369 0.99 11.98 -3.63
C ARG A 369 1.72 11.45 -4.86
N SER A 370 2.89 10.83 -4.68
CA SER A 370 3.65 10.27 -5.79
C SER A 370 2.86 9.23 -6.58
N LEU A 371 3.12 9.15 -7.88
CA LEU A 371 2.46 8.18 -8.75
C LEU A 371 2.93 6.75 -8.50
N GLU A 372 2.05 5.79 -8.65
CA GLU A 372 2.41 4.37 -8.63
C GLU A 372 3.44 4.02 -9.71
N GLY A 373 4.38 3.14 -9.37
CA GLY A 373 5.47 2.72 -10.26
C GLY A 373 6.76 3.51 -10.08
N THR A 374 6.73 4.73 -9.57
CA THR A 374 7.94 5.55 -9.35
C THR A 374 8.93 4.93 -8.36
N PHE A 375 8.45 4.19 -7.36
CA PHE A 375 9.31 3.45 -6.42
C PHE A 375 10.23 2.44 -7.10
N LEU A 376 9.72 1.65 -8.05
CA LEU A 376 10.55 0.68 -8.78
C LEU A 376 11.59 1.38 -9.67
N GLY A 377 11.21 2.50 -10.29
CA GLY A 377 12.15 3.33 -11.06
C GLY A 377 13.28 3.87 -10.19
N THR A 378 12.94 4.35 -8.99
CA THR A 378 13.95 4.83 -8.02
C THR A 378 14.87 3.71 -7.54
N CYS A 379 14.36 2.50 -7.30
CA CYS A 379 15.20 1.35 -6.94
C CYS A 379 16.25 1.05 -8.01
N ILE A 380 15.86 1.05 -9.29
CA ILE A 380 16.77 0.79 -10.40
C ILE A 380 17.78 1.94 -10.54
N TYR A 381 17.30 3.17 -10.51
CA TYR A 381 18.14 4.36 -10.70
C TYR A 381 19.19 4.50 -9.58
N THR A 382 18.80 4.37 -8.32
CA THR A 382 19.75 4.50 -7.20
C THR A 382 20.75 3.35 -7.18
N ALA A 383 20.33 2.11 -7.50
CA ALA A 383 21.24 0.98 -7.64
C ALA A 383 22.28 1.22 -8.74
N GLN A 384 21.88 1.77 -9.90
CA GLN A 384 22.80 2.13 -10.99
C GLN A 384 23.78 3.23 -10.57
N LYS A 385 23.30 4.27 -9.86
CA LYS A 385 24.15 5.34 -9.35
C LYS A 385 25.20 4.83 -8.35
N ALA A 386 24.79 4.00 -7.39
CA ALA A 386 25.73 3.39 -6.45
C ALA A 386 26.76 2.52 -7.16
N ALA A 387 26.33 1.67 -8.10
CA ALA A 387 27.23 0.80 -8.86
C ALA A 387 28.25 1.61 -9.69
N ASN A 388 27.82 2.67 -10.37
CA ASN A 388 28.72 3.54 -11.13
C ASN A 388 29.79 4.16 -10.22
N HIS A 389 29.39 4.70 -9.07
CA HIS A 389 30.34 5.30 -8.14
C HIS A 389 31.32 4.26 -7.57
N ILE A 390 30.84 3.06 -7.17
CA ILE A 390 31.68 1.98 -6.64
C ILE A 390 32.71 1.51 -7.68
N THR A 391 32.33 1.49 -8.95
CA THR A 391 33.23 1.01 -10.06
C THR A 391 34.00 2.12 -10.73
N GLY A 392 33.91 3.38 -10.27
CA GLY A 392 34.61 4.52 -10.87
C GLY A 392 34.08 4.92 -12.27
N LYS A 393 32.87 4.49 -12.64
CA LYS A 393 32.19 4.90 -13.88
C LYS A 393 31.41 6.19 -13.64
N GLN A 394 31.54 7.15 -14.55
CA GLN A 394 30.74 8.38 -14.53
C GLN A 394 29.32 8.18 -15.05
#